data_895ea5be6dfab70a375ac3facddd5ef3
#
_entry.id   895ea5be6dfab70a375ac3facddd5ef3
#
_cell.length_a   1.000
_cell.length_b   1.000
_cell.length_c   1.000
_cell.angle_alpha   90.00
_cell.angle_beta   90.00
_cell.angle_gamma   90.00
#
_symmetry.space_group_name_H-M   'P 1'
#
loop_
_entity.id
_entity.type
_entity.pdbx_description
1 polymer ?
#
loop_
_entity_poly.entity_id
_entity_poly.type
_entity_poly.pdbx_seq_one_letter_code
_entity_poly.pdbx_strand_id
1 'polypeptide(L)'
;SDLVSEGKGLDLSQIAGIGISSLCPGLAAFGEDGEVLVDPILYSDRRSTEEAEIILSAVGSDKLFEITANTAMAGATSGTSMLWIKRNLPEIYEKTKYFGHVNTLMALRMTGRYASDYSNASYSNFFETAGGFKWSSHICDKVGIDMEKLPPLLHSTDVVGGLINQELIGMGLK
;
A
#
# COMPACT_ATOMS: atom_id res chain seq x y z
N SER A 1 -10.40 -19.75 6.25
CA SER A 1 -11.24 -20.96 6.09
C SER A 1 -11.94 -21.34 7.39
N ASP A 2 -11.27 -21.28 8.53
CA ASP A 2 -11.78 -21.83 9.79
C ASP A 2 -12.94 -21.01 10.36
N LEU A 3 -12.92 -19.68 10.29
CA LEU A 3 -14.04 -18.85 10.77
C LEU A 3 -15.33 -19.07 9.98
N VAL A 4 -15.24 -19.38 8.69
CA VAL A 4 -16.40 -19.70 7.86
C VAL A 4 -16.88 -21.12 8.12
N SER A 5 -15.98 -22.08 8.32
CA SER A 5 -16.29 -23.47 8.62
C SER A 5 -16.79 -23.70 10.06
N GLU A 6 -16.34 -22.87 11.03
CA GLU A 6 -16.78 -22.94 12.43
C GLU A 6 -18.05 -22.14 12.71
N GLY A 7 -18.46 -21.26 11.79
CA GLY A 7 -19.69 -20.45 11.89
C GLY A 7 -20.96 -21.27 11.72
N LYS A 8 -21.14 -22.28 12.56
CA LYS A 8 -22.37 -23.09 12.59
C LYS A 8 -23.60 -22.19 12.74
N GLY A 9 -24.30 -22.00 11.64
CA GLY A 9 -25.54 -21.22 11.60
C GLY A 9 -25.42 -19.81 11.01
N LEU A 10 -24.24 -19.38 10.54
CA LEU A 10 -24.11 -18.15 9.78
C LEU A 10 -24.60 -18.35 8.33
N ASP A 11 -25.62 -17.60 7.98
CA ASP A 11 -26.03 -17.49 6.57
C ASP A 11 -25.11 -16.52 5.85
N LEU A 12 -24.11 -17.04 5.13
CA LEU A 12 -23.09 -16.24 4.43
C LEU A 12 -23.72 -15.33 3.36
N SER A 13 -24.93 -15.63 2.91
CA SER A 13 -25.65 -14.80 1.95
C SER A 13 -26.10 -13.45 2.55
N GLN A 14 -26.10 -13.32 3.88
CA GLN A 14 -26.44 -12.11 4.61
C GLN A 14 -25.24 -11.19 4.84
N ILE A 15 -24.03 -11.60 4.48
CA ILE A 15 -22.84 -10.76 4.61
C ILE A 15 -22.86 -9.68 3.53
N ALA A 16 -23.06 -8.43 3.95
CA ALA A 16 -23.19 -7.29 3.05
C ALA A 16 -21.85 -6.71 2.60
N GLY A 17 -20.75 -7.02 3.29
CA GLY A 17 -19.44 -6.49 2.95
C GLY A 17 -18.31 -7.09 3.78
N ILE A 18 -17.08 -6.91 3.29
CA ILE A 18 -15.85 -7.33 3.94
C ILE A 18 -14.98 -6.09 4.15
N GLY A 19 -14.58 -5.83 5.39
CA GLY A 19 -13.60 -4.81 5.74
C GLY A 19 -12.23 -5.44 5.98
N ILE A 20 -11.18 -4.73 5.56
CA ILE A 20 -9.80 -5.19 5.72
C ILE A 20 -9.10 -4.32 6.75
N SER A 21 -8.56 -4.93 7.80
CA SER A 21 -7.62 -4.33 8.73
C SER A 21 -6.33 -5.15 8.69
N SER A 22 -5.22 -4.50 8.41
CA SER A 22 -3.95 -5.20 8.18
C SER A 22 -2.77 -4.48 8.80
N LEU A 23 -1.65 -5.19 8.89
CA LEU A 23 -0.37 -4.62 9.26
C LEU A 23 0.02 -3.49 8.28
N CYS A 24 0.48 -2.36 8.82
CA CYS A 24 0.96 -1.21 8.06
C CYS A 24 2.15 -0.52 8.78
N PRO A 25 3.18 -0.06 8.05
CA PRO A 25 3.44 -0.41 6.67
C PRO A 25 4.02 -1.82 6.52
N GLY A 26 3.63 -2.48 5.43
CA GLY A 26 4.24 -3.70 4.93
C GLY A 26 4.23 -3.57 3.42
N LEU A 27 5.35 -3.02 2.86
CA LEU A 27 5.43 -2.69 1.45
C LEU A 27 5.54 -3.93 0.59
N ALA A 28 4.71 -4.01 -0.45
CA ALA A 28 4.83 -4.97 -1.54
C ALA A 28 4.94 -4.24 -2.89
N ALA A 29 5.69 -4.82 -3.81
CA ALA A 29 5.76 -4.42 -5.21
C ALA A 29 4.95 -5.42 -6.05
N PHE A 30 3.96 -4.92 -6.79
CA PHE A 30 3.07 -5.73 -7.62
C PHE A 30 3.41 -5.55 -9.10
N GLY A 31 3.48 -6.65 -9.84
CA GLY A 31 3.57 -6.64 -11.28
C GLY A 31 2.22 -6.39 -11.98
N GLU A 32 2.23 -6.43 -13.31
CA GLU A 32 1.04 -6.14 -14.14
C GLU A 32 -0.10 -7.12 -13.87
N ASP A 33 0.21 -8.40 -13.65
CA ASP A 33 -0.77 -9.46 -13.38
C ASP A 33 -1.12 -9.62 -11.89
N GLY A 34 -0.66 -8.70 -11.04
CA GLY A 34 -0.91 -8.71 -9.60
C GLY A 34 -0.06 -9.68 -8.80
N GLU A 35 0.99 -10.21 -9.40
CA GLU A 35 1.99 -11.00 -8.70
C GLU A 35 2.84 -10.12 -7.77
N VAL A 36 3.28 -10.67 -6.65
CA VAL A 36 4.21 -10.01 -5.74
C VAL A 36 5.63 -10.28 -6.24
N LEU A 37 6.33 -9.22 -6.65
CA LEU A 37 7.63 -9.31 -7.32
C LEU A 37 8.81 -9.54 -6.38
N VAL A 38 8.65 -9.21 -5.11
CA VAL A 38 9.68 -9.35 -4.07
C VAL A 38 9.00 -9.55 -2.72
N ASP A 39 9.65 -10.26 -1.81
CA ASP A 39 9.13 -10.44 -0.45
C ASP A 39 8.80 -9.10 0.20
N PRO A 40 7.62 -8.95 0.82
CA PRO A 40 7.19 -7.70 1.42
C PRO A 40 8.19 -7.17 2.47
N ILE A 41 8.49 -5.88 2.39
CA ILE A 41 9.36 -5.20 3.34
C ILE A 41 8.51 -4.69 4.50
N LEU A 42 8.72 -5.27 5.69
CA LEU A 42 7.91 -5.00 6.87
C LEU A 42 8.39 -3.76 7.63
N TYR A 43 7.53 -3.24 8.52
CA TYR A 43 7.80 -2.07 9.36
C TYR A 43 9.04 -2.23 10.29
N SER A 44 9.46 -3.44 10.60
CA SER A 44 10.65 -3.73 11.40
C SER A 44 11.95 -3.74 10.60
N ASP A 45 11.87 -3.73 9.27
CA ASP A 45 13.03 -3.79 8.39
C ASP A 45 13.76 -2.43 8.34
N ARG A 46 15.06 -2.45 8.53
CA ARG A 46 15.88 -1.24 8.57
C ARG A 46 16.82 -1.08 7.38
N ARG A 47 16.64 -1.89 6.32
CA ARG A 47 17.53 -1.84 5.14
C ARG A 47 17.55 -0.49 4.44
N SER A 48 16.47 0.29 4.51
CA SER A 48 16.29 1.57 3.81
C SER A 48 16.70 2.80 4.64
N THR A 49 17.68 2.66 5.56
CA THR A 49 18.14 3.78 6.40
C THR A 49 18.77 4.90 5.57
N GLU A 50 19.58 4.55 4.56
CA GLU A 50 20.19 5.55 3.66
C GLU A 50 19.12 6.28 2.85
N GLU A 51 18.07 5.58 2.41
CA GLU A 51 16.97 6.16 1.65
C GLU A 51 16.14 7.15 2.49
N ALA A 52 16.04 6.92 3.80
CA ALA A 52 15.41 7.89 4.70
C ALA A 52 16.20 9.22 4.70
N GLU A 53 17.53 9.17 4.80
CA GLU A 53 18.40 10.35 4.74
C GLU A 53 18.31 11.03 3.37
N ILE A 54 18.21 10.27 2.28
CA ILE A 54 18.04 10.82 0.93
C ILE A 54 16.73 11.59 0.82
N ILE A 55 15.60 11.03 1.30
CA ILE A 55 14.30 11.70 1.29
C ILE A 55 14.35 13.00 2.12
N LEU A 56 14.89 12.93 3.34
CA LEU A 56 15.01 14.10 4.21
C LEU A 56 15.89 15.20 3.60
N SER A 57 16.97 14.81 2.93
CA SER A 57 17.89 15.76 2.28
C SER A 57 17.28 16.38 1.03
N ALA A 58 16.56 15.60 0.22
CA ALA A 58 15.99 16.06 -1.04
C ALA A 58 14.80 16.99 -0.85
N VAL A 59 13.95 16.71 0.14
CA VAL A 59 12.71 17.45 0.40
C VAL A 59 12.90 18.54 1.46
N GLY A 60 13.76 18.30 2.45
CA GLY A 60 13.87 19.06 3.67
C GLY A 60 12.91 18.54 4.75
N SER A 61 13.43 18.32 5.97
CA SER A 61 12.68 17.71 7.07
C SER A 61 11.40 18.48 7.41
N ASP A 62 11.50 19.81 7.53
CA ASP A 62 10.35 20.66 7.86
C ASP A 62 9.29 20.62 6.74
N LYS A 63 9.74 20.68 5.48
CA LYS A 63 8.83 20.65 4.34
C LYS A 63 8.15 19.29 4.17
N LEU A 64 8.88 18.20 4.40
CA LEU A 64 8.31 16.87 4.40
C LEU A 64 7.22 16.74 5.46
N PHE A 65 7.51 17.19 6.69
CA PHE A 65 6.55 17.17 7.79
C PHE A 65 5.32 18.05 7.51
N GLU A 66 5.53 19.27 6.97
CA GLU A 66 4.44 20.19 6.58
C GLU A 66 3.44 19.51 5.61
N ILE A 67 3.95 18.75 4.64
CA ILE A 67 3.12 18.10 3.61
C ILE A 67 2.48 16.80 4.12
N THR A 68 3.28 15.97 4.79
CA THR A 68 2.89 14.58 5.09
C THR A 68 2.45 14.35 6.54
N ALA A 69 2.68 15.33 7.43
CA ALA A 69 2.57 15.19 8.88
C ALA A 69 3.39 14.00 9.44
N ASN A 70 4.46 13.63 8.74
CA ASN A 70 5.31 12.48 9.06
C ASN A 70 6.78 12.78 8.72
N THR A 71 7.69 11.93 9.19
CA THR A 71 9.10 11.98 8.84
C THR A 71 9.54 10.72 8.11
N ALA A 72 10.60 10.78 7.31
CA ALA A 72 11.15 9.59 6.68
C ALA A 72 11.93 8.76 7.70
N MET A 73 11.55 7.49 7.85
CA MET A 73 12.18 6.55 8.78
C MET A 73 12.12 5.14 8.21
N ALA A 74 13.27 4.48 8.14
CA ALA A 74 13.36 3.11 7.64
C ALA A 74 12.40 2.18 8.39
N GLY A 75 11.61 1.42 7.64
CA GLY A 75 10.57 0.53 8.14
C GLY A 75 9.30 1.25 8.59
N ALA A 76 9.37 2.38 9.28
CA ALA A 76 8.19 3.10 9.75
C ALA A 76 7.43 3.82 8.62
N THR A 77 8.12 4.15 7.51
CA THR A 77 7.49 4.74 6.32
C THR A 77 7.91 3.98 5.07
N SER A 78 6.93 3.55 4.28
CA SER A 78 7.16 2.68 3.12
C SER A 78 7.85 3.38 1.94
N GLY A 79 7.82 4.71 1.88
CA GLY A 79 8.53 5.47 0.85
C GLY A 79 10.03 5.24 0.85
N THR A 80 10.64 5.04 2.03
CA THR A 80 12.04 4.68 2.14
C THR A 80 12.32 3.33 1.48
N SER A 81 11.44 2.35 1.69
CA SER A 81 11.54 1.02 1.09
C SER A 81 11.27 1.03 -0.43
N MET A 82 10.36 1.88 -0.92
CA MET A 82 10.15 2.07 -2.37
C MET A 82 11.42 2.62 -3.04
N LEU A 83 12.05 3.62 -2.42
CA LEU A 83 13.31 4.16 -2.91
C LEU A 83 14.45 3.15 -2.84
N TRP A 84 14.48 2.31 -1.79
CA TRP A 84 15.43 1.22 -1.67
C TRP A 84 15.28 0.20 -2.82
N ILE A 85 14.05 -0.21 -3.15
CA ILE A 85 13.78 -1.10 -4.28
C ILE A 85 14.27 -0.44 -5.58
N LYS A 86 13.98 0.83 -5.79
CA LYS A 86 14.44 1.55 -6.98
C LYS A 86 15.97 1.54 -7.12
N ARG A 87 16.70 1.73 -6.04
CA ARG A 87 18.17 1.85 -6.05
C ARG A 87 18.88 0.50 -6.09
N ASN A 88 18.34 -0.50 -5.41
CA ASN A 88 19.02 -1.78 -5.19
C ASN A 88 18.46 -2.93 -6.04
N LEU A 89 17.21 -2.79 -6.51
CA LEU A 89 16.52 -3.76 -7.34
C LEU A 89 15.86 -3.07 -8.55
N PRO A 90 16.64 -2.38 -9.40
CA PRO A 90 16.07 -1.56 -10.48
C PRO A 90 15.20 -2.37 -11.45
N GLU A 91 15.51 -3.62 -11.72
CA GLU A 91 14.69 -4.50 -12.57
C GLU A 91 13.32 -4.79 -11.95
N ILE A 92 13.25 -4.91 -10.62
CA ILE A 92 11.97 -5.06 -9.89
C ILE A 92 11.19 -3.74 -9.94
N TYR A 93 11.89 -2.61 -9.71
CA TYR A 93 11.26 -1.30 -9.80
C TYR A 93 10.61 -1.07 -11.16
N GLU A 94 11.32 -1.35 -12.26
CA GLU A 94 10.79 -1.20 -13.62
C GLU A 94 9.56 -2.09 -13.88
N LYS A 95 9.59 -3.35 -13.41
CA LYS A 95 8.46 -4.28 -13.54
C LYS A 95 7.29 -3.95 -12.61
N THR A 96 7.52 -3.13 -11.59
CA THR A 96 6.46 -2.78 -10.64
C THR A 96 5.39 -1.94 -11.30
N LYS A 97 4.17 -2.46 -11.33
CA LYS A 97 2.98 -1.71 -11.74
C LYS A 97 2.52 -0.78 -10.64
N TYR A 98 2.36 -1.32 -9.44
CA TYR A 98 2.02 -0.54 -8.24
C TYR A 98 2.79 -1.00 -7.02
N PHE A 99 3.15 -0.04 -6.20
CA PHE A 99 3.50 -0.28 -4.81
C PHE A 99 2.23 -0.27 -3.94
N GLY A 100 2.20 -1.09 -2.91
CA GLY A 100 1.07 -1.09 -1.98
C GLY A 100 1.41 -1.79 -0.68
N HIS A 101 0.44 -1.82 0.21
CA HIS A 101 0.57 -2.52 1.49
C HIS A 101 -0.26 -3.81 1.49
N VAL A 102 -0.30 -4.50 2.62
CA VAL A 102 -1.04 -5.77 2.77
C VAL A 102 -2.52 -5.61 2.42
N ASN A 103 -3.14 -4.47 2.79
CA ASN A 103 -4.53 -4.19 2.42
C ASN A 103 -4.72 -4.07 0.90
N THR A 104 -3.75 -3.49 0.18
CA THR A 104 -3.77 -3.44 -1.30
C THR A 104 -3.74 -4.85 -1.90
N LEU A 105 -2.89 -5.75 -1.36
CA LEU A 105 -2.87 -7.15 -1.78
C LEU A 105 -4.21 -7.83 -1.57
N MET A 106 -4.80 -7.65 -0.38
CA MET A 106 -6.09 -8.26 -0.06
C MET A 106 -7.21 -7.72 -0.97
N ALA A 107 -7.26 -6.40 -1.17
CA ALA A 107 -8.21 -5.76 -2.07
C ALA A 107 -8.06 -6.32 -3.51
N LEU A 108 -6.84 -6.40 -4.01
CA LEU A 108 -6.55 -6.97 -5.33
C LEU A 108 -7.02 -8.43 -5.45
N ARG A 109 -6.70 -9.28 -4.46
CA ARG A 109 -7.09 -10.70 -4.47
C ARG A 109 -8.60 -10.91 -4.36
N MET A 110 -9.30 -9.99 -3.70
CA MET A 110 -10.75 -10.08 -3.51
C MET A 110 -11.53 -9.45 -4.67
N THR A 111 -11.04 -8.37 -5.26
CA THR A 111 -11.81 -7.53 -6.21
C THR A 111 -11.17 -7.36 -7.59
N GLY A 112 -9.93 -7.79 -7.76
CA GLY A 112 -9.15 -7.53 -8.98
C GLY A 112 -8.72 -6.07 -9.14
N ARG A 113 -8.87 -5.23 -8.11
CA ARG A 113 -8.56 -3.80 -8.18
C ARG A 113 -7.44 -3.41 -7.22
N TYR A 114 -6.53 -2.59 -7.71
CA TYR A 114 -5.56 -1.91 -6.87
C TYR A 114 -6.20 -0.70 -6.19
N ALA A 115 -6.01 -0.58 -4.89
CA ALA A 115 -6.41 0.59 -4.13
C ALA A 115 -5.55 0.73 -2.86
N SER A 116 -5.34 1.97 -2.44
CA SER A 116 -4.83 2.32 -1.12
C SER A 116 -5.80 3.30 -0.48
N ASP A 117 -6.07 3.13 0.79
CA ASP A 117 -6.82 4.14 1.54
C ASP A 117 -5.88 5.22 2.08
N TYR A 118 -6.46 6.37 2.45
CA TYR A 118 -5.71 7.52 2.95
C TYR A 118 -4.88 7.21 4.20
N SER A 119 -5.37 6.35 5.09
CA SER A 119 -4.61 5.93 6.27
C SER A 119 -3.33 5.19 5.88
N ASN A 120 -3.42 4.20 4.99
CA ASN A 120 -2.25 3.46 4.51
C ASN A 120 -1.33 4.34 3.68
N ALA A 121 -1.88 5.21 2.83
CA ALA A 121 -1.11 6.15 2.02
C ALA A 121 -0.29 7.12 2.88
N SER A 122 -0.78 7.54 4.04
CA SER A 122 -0.07 8.45 4.95
C SER A 122 1.25 7.90 5.48
N TYR A 123 1.41 6.58 5.51
CA TYR A 123 2.68 5.93 5.88
C TYR A 123 3.71 5.86 4.75
N SER A 124 3.42 6.43 3.57
CA SER A 124 4.35 6.36 2.43
C SER A 124 5.41 7.45 2.39
N ASN A 125 5.25 8.56 3.07
CA ASN A 125 5.94 9.84 2.86
C ASN A 125 5.62 10.52 1.51
N PHE A 126 4.74 9.96 0.68
CA PHE A 126 4.40 10.52 -0.63
C PHE A 126 2.96 11.03 -0.70
N PHE A 127 2.21 10.90 0.40
CA PHE A 127 0.83 11.35 0.50
C PHE A 127 0.71 12.68 1.26
N GLU A 128 -0.05 13.62 0.72
CA GLU A 128 -0.28 14.94 1.31
C GLU A 128 -1.35 14.86 2.43
N THR A 129 -0.94 14.32 3.59
CA THR A 129 -1.83 14.09 4.74
C THR A 129 -2.32 15.42 5.33
N ALA A 130 -1.52 16.48 5.28
CA ALA A 130 -1.82 17.76 5.91
C ALA A 130 -2.80 18.65 5.12
N GLY A 131 -3.45 18.13 4.07
CA GLY A 131 -4.49 18.90 3.40
C GLY A 131 -4.78 18.59 1.94
N GLY A 132 -3.84 18.01 1.20
CA GLY A 132 -4.05 17.70 -0.23
C GLY A 132 -4.86 16.43 -0.48
N PHE A 133 -4.73 15.45 0.40
CA PHE A 133 -5.34 14.11 0.30
C PHE A 133 -5.11 13.42 -1.04
N LYS A 134 -3.89 13.56 -1.56
CA LYS A 134 -3.43 13.03 -2.85
C LYS A 134 -1.96 12.63 -2.78
N TRP A 135 -1.48 11.93 -3.79
CA TRP A 135 -0.05 11.71 -3.96
C TRP A 135 0.66 13.06 -4.28
N SER A 136 1.79 13.30 -3.63
CA SER A 136 2.54 14.56 -3.76
C SER A 136 3.49 14.49 -4.94
N SER A 137 3.17 15.18 -6.02
CA SER A 137 4.10 15.31 -7.16
C SER A 137 5.41 15.98 -6.72
N HIS A 138 5.32 16.98 -5.84
CA HIS A 138 6.51 17.66 -5.32
C HIS A 138 7.51 16.71 -4.67
N ILE A 139 7.05 15.80 -3.80
CA ILE A 139 7.94 14.86 -3.11
C ILE A 139 8.41 13.79 -4.10
N CYS A 140 7.50 13.23 -4.90
CA CYS A 140 7.84 12.20 -5.89
C CYS A 140 8.91 12.68 -6.88
N ASP A 141 8.79 13.90 -7.40
CA ASP A 141 9.77 14.51 -8.32
C ASP A 141 11.13 14.71 -7.64
N LYS A 142 11.14 15.21 -6.40
CA LYS A 142 12.37 15.43 -5.63
C LYS A 142 13.15 14.16 -5.34
N VAL A 143 12.43 13.08 -5.06
CA VAL A 143 12.98 11.76 -4.71
C VAL A 143 13.16 10.88 -5.96
N GLY A 144 12.50 11.26 -7.05
CA GLY A 144 12.53 10.53 -8.31
C GLY A 144 11.69 9.25 -8.29
N ILE A 145 10.62 9.18 -7.51
CA ILE A 145 9.66 8.08 -7.56
C ILE A 145 8.59 8.39 -8.60
N ASP A 146 8.33 7.43 -9.46
CA ASP A 146 7.28 7.52 -10.46
C ASP A 146 5.90 7.44 -9.82
N MET A 147 5.11 8.50 -9.96
CA MET A 147 3.75 8.57 -9.40
C MET A 147 2.79 7.54 -10.02
N GLU A 148 3.03 7.10 -11.24
CA GLU A 148 2.21 6.07 -11.88
C GLU A 148 2.33 4.70 -11.21
N LYS A 149 3.39 4.51 -10.41
CA LYS A 149 3.58 3.31 -9.58
C LYS A 149 2.89 3.38 -8.21
N LEU A 150 2.19 4.49 -7.92
CA LEU A 150 1.38 4.63 -6.70
C LEU A 150 -0.07 4.28 -7.00
N PRO A 151 -0.75 3.47 -6.17
CA PRO A 151 -2.08 2.96 -6.48
C PRO A 151 -3.14 4.06 -6.40
N PRO A 152 -4.31 3.87 -7.04
CA PRO A 152 -5.46 4.73 -6.85
C PRO A 152 -5.82 4.89 -5.37
N LEU A 153 -6.19 6.10 -4.97
CA LEU A 153 -6.55 6.46 -3.61
C LEU A 153 -8.06 6.40 -3.40
N LEU A 154 -8.47 5.85 -2.27
CA LEU A 154 -9.87 5.78 -1.83
C LEU A 154 -9.98 6.23 -0.37
N HIS A 155 -11.16 6.66 0.05
CA HIS A 155 -11.47 6.76 1.47
C HIS A 155 -11.57 5.36 2.07
N SER A 156 -11.26 5.21 3.37
CA SER A 156 -11.32 3.90 4.05
C SER A 156 -12.74 3.31 4.10
N THR A 157 -13.76 4.13 3.82
CA THR A 157 -15.18 3.74 3.75
C THR A 157 -15.67 3.45 2.33
N ASP A 158 -14.85 3.70 1.32
CA ASP A 158 -15.26 3.47 -0.06
C ASP A 158 -15.22 1.99 -0.41
N VAL A 159 -16.14 1.58 -1.28
CA VAL A 159 -16.19 0.23 -1.81
C VAL A 159 -15.14 0.07 -2.91
N VAL A 160 -14.13 -0.77 -2.69
CA VAL A 160 -13.09 -1.05 -3.69
C VAL A 160 -13.67 -1.73 -4.91
N GLY A 161 -14.57 -2.70 -4.69
CA GLY A 161 -15.21 -3.46 -5.77
C GLY A 161 -16.05 -4.62 -5.26
N GLY A 162 -16.72 -5.30 -6.18
CA GLY A 162 -17.41 -6.54 -5.88
C GLY A 162 -16.42 -7.70 -5.70
N LEU A 163 -16.85 -8.71 -4.95
CA LEU A 163 -16.07 -9.92 -4.72
C LEU A 163 -15.94 -10.74 -6.03
N ILE A 164 -14.70 -11.05 -6.41
CA ILE A 164 -14.41 -11.93 -7.56
C ILE A 164 -13.65 -13.20 -7.16
N ASN A 165 -13.20 -13.29 -5.91
CA ASN A 165 -12.44 -14.43 -5.43
C ASN A 165 -13.30 -15.69 -5.41
N GLN A 166 -12.97 -16.67 -6.28
CA GLN A 166 -13.79 -17.86 -6.49
C GLN A 166 -13.87 -18.78 -5.28
N GLU A 167 -12.84 -18.80 -4.44
CA GLU A 167 -12.84 -19.58 -3.20
C GLU A 167 -13.88 -19.03 -2.22
N LEU A 168 -13.88 -17.71 -2.00
CA LEU A 168 -14.84 -17.05 -1.12
C LEU A 168 -16.27 -17.13 -1.65
N ILE A 169 -16.45 -16.97 -2.96
CA ILE A 169 -17.75 -17.16 -3.64
C ILE A 169 -18.23 -18.59 -3.47
N GLY A 170 -17.35 -19.59 -3.65
CA GLY A 170 -17.65 -20.99 -3.47
C GLY A 170 -18.04 -21.37 -2.04
N MET A 171 -17.62 -20.58 -1.05
CA MET A 171 -18.04 -20.70 0.35
C MET A 171 -19.44 -20.09 0.62
N GLY A 172 -20.03 -19.39 -0.35
CA GLY A 172 -21.37 -18.78 -0.24
C GLY A 172 -21.39 -17.27 -0.02
N LEU A 173 -20.24 -16.58 -0.06
CA LEU A 173 -20.18 -15.12 -0.10
C LEU A 173 -20.65 -14.60 -1.48
N LYS A 174 -21.28 -13.42 -1.50
CA LYS A 174 -21.84 -12.82 -2.74
C LYS A 174 -21.25 -11.45 -3.00
#